data_2b429f434920ea89cc81d992873a87a5
#
_entry.id   2b429f434920ea89cc81d992873a87a5
#
_cell.length_a   1.000
_cell.length_b   1.000
_cell.length_c   1.000
_cell.angle_alpha   90.00
_cell.angle_beta   90.00
_cell.angle_gamma   90.00
#
_symmetry.space_group_name_H-M   'P 1'
#
loop_
_entity.id
_entity.type
_entity.pdbx_description
1 polymer ?
#
loop_
_entity_poly.entity_id
_entity_poly.type
_entity_poly.pdbx_seq_one_letter_code
_entity_poly.pdbx_strand_id
1 'polypeptide(L)'
;MSKIVFTFTLPCAVLHAFGAADFSPEMLLLVPLGFAFAFGAYLVTFAITPRAKRSDRAFYLLNACGFNLGCFALPFVQAIFSPTMAVATCLYDAGNAFMMAGGSYALTGLIAGGSRIQHPVRFVAKRLFSSLPFDTYLLIIVLSVAGVRLPAELVAFTEPIANANSFLAMFMLGLMMSFSVSRERMAKVARLVGLRAAFSVVLTCIVWLALPVDNVMRALLTLLVWSPASALAPMYTQMSGGDGGLAGFANALTIILGVIAATLIALTLV
;
A
#
# COMPACT_ATOMS: atom_id res chain seq x y z
N MET A 1 -11.05 -7.22 14.06
CA MET A 1 -10.44 -7.81 12.86
C MET A 1 -9.11 -7.17 12.51
N SER A 2 -9.02 -5.86 12.20
CA SER A 2 -7.77 -5.18 11.81
C SER A 2 -6.60 -5.37 12.79
N LYS A 3 -6.87 -5.33 14.12
CA LYS A 3 -5.84 -5.60 15.11
C LYS A 3 -5.22 -7.01 14.98
N ILE A 4 -6.02 -8.02 14.68
CA ILE A 4 -5.53 -9.40 14.47
C ILE A 4 -4.65 -9.45 13.21
N VAL A 5 -5.14 -8.87 12.11
CA VAL A 5 -4.39 -8.86 10.84
C VAL A 5 -3.04 -8.16 11.01
N PHE A 6 -3.03 -6.93 11.51
CA PHE A 6 -1.78 -6.14 11.59
C PHE A 6 -0.83 -6.59 12.71
N THR A 7 -1.33 -7.26 13.79
CA THR A 7 -0.49 -7.68 14.91
C THR A 7 0.00 -9.12 14.79
N PHE A 8 -0.74 -9.99 14.09
CA PHE A 8 -0.41 -11.41 14.04
C PHE A 8 -0.26 -11.92 12.63
N THR A 9 -1.33 -11.88 11.83
CA THR A 9 -1.32 -12.68 10.59
C THR A 9 -0.45 -12.08 9.51
N LEU A 10 -0.43 -10.76 9.34
CA LEU A 10 0.43 -10.11 8.36
C LEU A 10 1.93 -10.23 8.70
N PRO A 11 2.42 -9.97 9.94
CA PRO A 11 3.80 -10.27 10.31
C PRO A 11 4.21 -11.73 10.07
N CYS A 12 3.36 -12.68 10.43
CA CYS A 12 3.65 -14.10 10.17
C CYS A 12 3.69 -14.43 8.67
N ALA A 13 2.79 -13.85 7.87
CA ALA A 13 2.80 -14.01 6.41
C ALA A 13 4.09 -13.48 5.78
N VAL A 14 4.59 -12.37 6.30
CA VAL A 14 5.85 -11.75 5.86
C VAL A 14 7.05 -12.62 6.24
N LEU A 15 7.13 -13.09 7.47
CA LEU A 15 8.21 -13.98 7.95
C LEU A 15 8.20 -15.32 7.19
N HIS A 16 7.03 -15.90 6.99
CA HIS A 16 6.89 -17.15 6.23
C HIS A 16 7.35 -17.00 4.78
N ALA A 17 6.90 -15.94 4.10
CA ALA A 17 7.33 -15.65 2.73
C ALA A 17 8.85 -15.49 2.62
N PHE A 18 9.46 -14.76 3.57
CA PHE A 18 10.92 -14.57 3.61
C PHE A 18 11.67 -15.88 3.86
N GLY A 19 11.18 -16.73 4.76
CA GLY A 19 11.80 -18.02 5.05
C GLY A 19 11.74 -19.02 3.88
N ALA A 20 10.75 -18.89 3.00
CA ALA A 20 10.55 -19.74 1.83
C ALA A 20 11.13 -19.15 0.53
N ALA A 21 11.71 -17.94 0.55
CA ALA A 21 12.13 -17.22 -0.64
C ALA A 21 13.65 -17.24 -0.84
N ASP A 22 14.06 -17.14 -2.10
CA ASP A 22 15.40 -16.75 -2.46
C ASP A 22 15.51 -15.23 -2.53
N PHE A 23 16.37 -14.65 -1.70
CA PHE A 23 16.61 -13.22 -1.64
C PHE A 23 17.82 -12.84 -2.49
N SER A 24 17.68 -11.80 -3.30
CA SER A 24 18.78 -11.14 -4.00
C SER A 24 18.95 -9.69 -3.49
N PRO A 25 20.18 -9.20 -3.30
CA PRO A 25 20.43 -7.84 -2.83
C PRO A 25 19.80 -6.76 -3.73
N GLU A 26 19.64 -7.04 -5.02
CA GLU A 26 19.02 -6.14 -5.99
C GLU A 26 17.56 -5.85 -5.66
N MET A 27 16.86 -6.79 -4.99
CA MET A 27 15.49 -6.60 -4.55
C MET A 27 15.34 -5.44 -3.55
N LEU A 28 16.41 -5.02 -2.85
CA LEU A 28 16.39 -3.85 -1.98
C LEU A 28 16.06 -2.56 -2.72
N LEU A 29 16.29 -2.50 -4.04
CA LEU A 29 15.90 -1.36 -4.89
C LEU A 29 14.38 -1.17 -4.94
N LEU A 30 13.59 -2.19 -4.57
CA LEU A 30 12.14 -2.08 -4.47
C LEU A 30 11.69 -1.14 -3.35
N VAL A 31 12.50 -0.98 -2.29
CA VAL A 31 12.20 -0.05 -1.19
C VAL A 31 12.15 1.40 -1.68
N PRO A 32 13.23 1.96 -2.27
CA PRO A 32 13.17 3.32 -2.83
C PRO A 32 12.17 3.43 -3.99
N LEU A 33 11.94 2.38 -4.77
CA LEU A 33 10.94 2.39 -5.84
C LEU A 33 9.51 2.55 -5.28
N GLY A 34 9.15 1.80 -4.24
CA GLY A 34 7.85 1.90 -3.59
C GLY A 34 7.59 3.27 -2.98
N PHE A 35 8.63 3.85 -2.35
CA PHE A 35 8.56 5.23 -1.87
C PHE A 35 8.40 6.23 -3.03
N ALA A 36 9.22 6.10 -4.09
CA ALA A 36 9.21 7.02 -5.23
C ALA A 36 7.84 7.03 -5.94
N PHE A 37 7.22 5.88 -6.12
CA PHE A 37 5.91 5.79 -6.78
C PHE A 37 4.80 6.39 -5.90
N ALA A 38 4.78 6.09 -4.60
CA ALA A 38 3.81 6.66 -3.67
C ALA A 38 3.99 8.19 -3.52
N PHE A 39 5.23 8.65 -3.37
CA PHE A 39 5.55 10.06 -3.24
C PHE A 39 5.34 10.82 -4.56
N GLY A 40 5.69 10.22 -5.70
CA GLY A 40 5.44 10.78 -7.03
C GLY A 40 3.95 11.03 -7.29
N ALA A 41 3.09 10.06 -6.95
CA ALA A 41 1.63 10.25 -7.03
C ALA A 41 1.14 11.39 -6.13
N TYR A 42 1.73 11.54 -4.93
CA TYR A 42 1.46 12.66 -4.04
C TYR A 42 1.85 14.00 -4.68
N LEU A 43 3.07 14.11 -5.23
CA LEU A 43 3.58 15.34 -5.85
C LEU A 43 2.75 15.74 -7.08
N VAL A 44 2.40 14.80 -7.94
CA VAL A 44 1.55 15.08 -9.10
C VAL A 44 0.17 15.55 -8.66
N THR A 45 -0.43 14.87 -7.67
CA THR A 45 -1.73 15.31 -7.09
C THR A 45 -1.63 16.71 -6.51
N PHE A 46 -0.54 17.02 -5.81
CA PHE A 46 -0.28 18.38 -5.30
C PHE A 46 -0.22 19.42 -6.41
N ALA A 47 0.47 19.12 -7.51
CA ALA A 47 0.65 20.02 -8.64
C ALA A 47 -0.67 20.28 -9.40
N ILE A 48 -1.54 19.28 -9.55
CA ILE A 48 -2.80 19.41 -10.29
C ILE A 48 -3.97 19.95 -9.45
N THR A 49 -3.79 20.09 -8.12
CA THR A 49 -4.83 20.59 -7.20
C THR A 49 -4.51 21.94 -6.56
N PRO A 50 -3.83 22.92 -7.22
CA PRO A 50 -3.38 24.16 -6.58
C PRO A 50 -4.54 25.07 -6.15
N ARG A 51 -5.65 25.05 -6.91
CA ARG A 51 -6.83 25.89 -6.70
C ARG A 51 -7.98 25.18 -5.99
N ALA A 52 -7.83 23.93 -5.60
CA ALA A 52 -8.87 23.21 -4.88
C ALA A 52 -9.06 23.80 -3.47
N LYS A 53 -10.31 23.79 -2.99
CA LYS A 53 -10.60 24.13 -1.59
C LYS A 53 -9.77 23.23 -0.67
N ARG A 54 -9.34 23.77 0.47
CA ARG A 54 -8.45 23.07 1.41
C ARG A 54 -8.89 21.65 1.76
N SER A 55 -10.17 21.47 2.08
CA SER A 55 -10.73 20.14 2.40
C SER A 55 -10.69 19.18 1.21
N ASP A 56 -10.98 19.68 0.01
CA ASP A 56 -10.95 18.88 -1.21
C ASP A 56 -9.51 18.53 -1.62
N ARG A 57 -8.59 19.47 -1.44
CA ARG A 57 -7.16 19.23 -1.69
C ARG A 57 -6.62 18.16 -0.75
N ALA A 58 -6.93 18.24 0.55
CA ALA A 58 -6.56 17.22 1.51
C ALA A 58 -7.17 15.86 1.15
N PHE A 59 -8.45 15.82 0.74
CA PHE A 59 -9.09 14.60 0.27
C PHE A 59 -8.32 13.95 -0.90
N TYR A 60 -7.97 14.72 -1.94
CA TYR A 60 -7.22 14.17 -3.08
C TYR A 60 -5.80 13.74 -2.68
N LEU A 61 -5.06 14.56 -1.96
CA LEU A 61 -3.67 14.26 -1.56
C LEU A 61 -3.57 12.98 -0.71
N LEU A 62 -4.50 12.78 0.22
CA LEU A 62 -4.47 11.64 1.13
C LEU A 62 -4.97 10.34 0.50
N ASN A 63 -5.85 10.42 -0.51
CA ASN A 63 -6.47 9.24 -1.11
C ASN A 63 -5.88 8.87 -2.49
N ALA A 64 -5.18 9.78 -3.17
CA ALA A 64 -4.55 9.50 -4.46
C ALA A 64 -3.18 8.83 -4.32
N CYS A 65 -2.43 9.13 -3.26
CA CYS A 65 -1.11 8.54 -3.03
C CYS A 65 -1.18 7.22 -2.25
N GLY A 66 -0.15 6.40 -2.46
CA GLY A 66 0.04 5.15 -1.74
C GLY A 66 -0.91 4.02 -2.09
N PHE A 67 -0.51 2.82 -1.73
CA PHE A 67 -1.14 1.57 -2.13
C PHE A 67 -1.39 0.69 -0.90
N ASN A 68 -2.51 -0.05 -0.90
CA ASN A 68 -2.82 -1.04 0.14
C ASN A 68 -2.18 -2.38 -0.23
N LEU A 69 -0.89 -2.54 0.08
CA LEU A 69 -0.14 -3.70 -0.35
C LEU A 69 -0.25 -4.87 0.63
N GLY A 70 -0.01 -4.64 1.92
CA GLY A 70 -0.01 -5.70 2.91
C GLY A 70 -1.36 -6.43 3.07
N CYS A 71 -2.48 -5.68 3.02
CA CYS A 71 -3.81 -6.29 3.20
C CYS A 71 -4.51 -6.63 1.89
N PHE A 72 -4.10 -6.03 0.76
CA PHE A 72 -4.71 -6.29 -0.54
C PHE A 72 -3.78 -7.05 -1.48
N ALA A 73 -2.63 -6.48 -1.85
CA ALA A 73 -1.77 -7.10 -2.86
C ALA A 73 -1.14 -8.40 -2.38
N LEU A 74 -0.62 -8.44 -1.16
CA LEU A 74 0.10 -9.60 -0.63
C LEU A 74 -0.73 -10.90 -0.68
N PRO A 75 -2.01 -10.93 -0.28
CA PRO A 75 -2.86 -12.10 -0.48
C PRO A 75 -2.96 -12.60 -1.93
N PHE A 76 -3.10 -11.69 -2.90
CA PHE A 76 -3.11 -12.06 -4.32
C PHE A 76 -1.75 -12.60 -4.77
N VAL A 77 -0.67 -11.92 -4.35
CA VAL A 77 0.69 -12.35 -4.69
C VAL A 77 1.00 -13.73 -4.13
N GLN A 78 0.62 -14.00 -2.89
CA GLN A 78 0.79 -15.34 -2.27
C GLN A 78 -0.01 -16.43 -2.97
N ALA A 79 -1.14 -16.10 -3.59
CA ALA A 79 -1.99 -17.06 -4.30
C ALA A 79 -1.50 -17.36 -5.73
N ILE A 80 -0.78 -16.41 -6.38
CA ILE A 80 -0.53 -16.45 -7.83
C ILE A 80 0.97 -16.55 -8.13
N PHE A 81 1.83 -15.95 -7.30
CA PHE A 81 3.26 -15.83 -7.53
C PHE A 81 4.09 -16.68 -6.56
N SER A 82 5.38 -16.79 -6.83
CA SER A 82 6.33 -17.48 -5.95
C SER A 82 6.52 -16.75 -4.60
N PRO A 83 7.03 -17.42 -3.56
CA PRO A 83 7.40 -16.77 -2.28
C PRO A 83 8.37 -15.60 -2.45
N THR A 84 9.29 -15.67 -3.41
CA THR A 84 10.22 -14.57 -3.75
C THR A 84 9.47 -13.30 -4.15
N MET A 85 8.37 -13.41 -4.90
CA MET A 85 7.55 -12.25 -5.28
C MET A 85 6.76 -11.69 -4.09
N ALA A 86 6.40 -12.53 -3.11
CA ALA A 86 5.81 -12.05 -1.87
C ALA A 86 6.82 -11.22 -1.05
N VAL A 87 8.10 -11.62 -0.99
CA VAL A 87 9.17 -10.81 -0.38
C VAL A 87 9.38 -9.50 -1.16
N ALA A 88 9.40 -9.54 -2.48
CA ALA A 88 9.47 -8.35 -3.32
C ALA A 88 8.34 -7.36 -3.00
N THR A 89 7.12 -7.86 -2.81
CA THR A 89 5.96 -7.06 -2.38
C THR A 89 6.21 -6.41 -1.03
N CYS A 90 6.74 -7.13 -0.05
CA CYS A 90 7.04 -6.60 1.28
C CYS A 90 8.12 -5.51 1.24
N LEU A 91 9.16 -5.68 0.42
CA LEU A 91 10.21 -4.68 0.24
C LEU A 91 9.67 -3.41 -0.42
N TYR A 92 8.86 -3.56 -1.46
CA TYR A 92 8.19 -2.42 -2.09
C TYR A 92 7.24 -1.72 -1.10
N ASP A 93 6.49 -2.49 -0.29
CA ASP A 93 5.59 -1.93 0.73
C ASP A 93 6.34 -1.23 1.87
N ALA A 94 7.53 -1.65 2.22
CA ALA A 94 8.37 -0.94 3.19
C ALA A 94 8.64 0.51 2.75
N GLY A 95 8.89 0.74 1.46
CA GLY A 95 9.03 2.09 0.91
C GLY A 95 7.71 2.86 0.86
N ASN A 96 6.64 2.22 0.38
CA ASN A 96 5.30 2.76 0.35
C ASN A 96 4.79 3.15 1.76
N ALA A 97 5.20 2.40 2.80
CA ALA A 97 4.78 2.62 4.18
C ALA A 97 5.15 4.01 4.73
N PHE A 98 6.23 4.63 4.26
CA PHE A 98 6.57 6.01 4.66
C PHE A 98 5.45 6.99 4.33
N MET A 99 4.85 6.89 3.15
CA MET A 99 3.73 7.73 2.76
C MET A 99 2.43 7.31 3.46
N MET A 100 2.25 5.99 3.66
CA MET A 100 1.05 5.40 4.21
C MET A 100 0.94 5.55 5.73
N ALA A 101 2.05 5.41 6.48
CA ALA A 101 2.04 5.47 7.94
C ALA A 101 1.93 6.91 8.49
N GLY A 102 1.83 7.90 7.63
CA GLY A 102 1.59 9.28 8.04
C GLY A 102 2.39 10.34 7.29
N GLY A 103 3.28 9.97 6.36
CA GLY A 103 4.02 10.92 5.53
C GLY A 103 3.09 11.81 4.71
N SER A 104 2.12 11.20 4.02
CA SER A 104 1.10 11.96 3.28
C SER A 104 0.27 12.88 4.19
N TYR A 105 -0.11 12.42 5.39
CA TYR A 105 -0.85 13.23 6.35
C TYR A 105 -0.01 14.39 6.89
N ALA A 106 1.25 14.14 7.24
CA ALA A 106 2.17 15.16 7.73
C ALA A 106 2.43 16.26 6.68
N LEU A 107 2.73 15.84 5.44
CA LEU A 107 2.93 16.76 4.31
C LEU A 107 1.66 17.57 4.00
N THR A 108 0.50 16.91 3.95
CA THR A 108 -0.78 17.60 3.72
C THR A 108 -1.07 18.62 4.80
N GLY A 109 -0.73 18.34 6.04
CA GLY A 109 -0.86 19.26 7.15
C GLY A 109 0.01 20.49 7.05
N LEU A 110 1.24 20.36 6.57
CA LEU A 110 2.16 21.48 6.32
C LEU A 110 1.67 22.36 5.17
N ILE A 111 1.12 21.76 4.11
CA ILE A 111 0.73 22.43 2.87
C ILE A 111 -0.67 23.05 2.98
N ALA A 112 -1.63 22.28 3.45
CA ALA A 112 -3.02 22.72 3.56
C ALA A 112 -3.31 23.46 4.86
N GLY A 113 -2.36 23.52 5.79
CA GLY A 113 -2.49 24.13 7.11
C GLY A 113 -3.65 23.53 7.90
N GLY A 114 -3.47 22.76 8.91
CA GLY A 114 -4.55 22.14 9.68
C GLY A 114 -4.10 20.99 10.54
N SER A 115 -2.92 20.46 10.29
CA SER A 115 -2.37 19.52 11.23
C SER A 115 -1.77 20.28 12.43
N ARG A 116 -2.18 19.87 13.62
CA ARG A 116 -1.52 20.28 14.87
C ARG A 116 -0.20 19.53 15.09
N ILE A 117 0.44 19.02 14.03
CA ILE A 117 1.69 18.25 14.13
C ILE A 117 2.84 19.24 14.30
N GLN A 118 3.33 19.39 15.52
CA GLN A 118 4.49 20.24 15.81
C GLN A 118 5.80 19.67 15.25
N HIS A 119 5.93 18.32 15.22
CA HIS A 119 7.13 17.61 14.77
C HIS A 119 6.79 16.54 13.74
N PRO A 120 6.67 16.87 12.44
CA PRO A 120 6.20 15.95 11.40
C PRO A 120 7.09 14.70 11.26
N VAL A 121 8.40 14.86 11.30
CA VAL A 121 9.36 13.74 11.22
C VAL A 121 9.17 12.77 12.40
N ARG A 122 9.07 13.31 13.62
CA ARG A 122 8.84 12.49 14.82
C ARG A 122 7.49 11.78 14.78
N PHE A 123 6.47 12.42 14.22
CA PHE A 123 5.15 11.82 14.04
C PHE A 123 5.22 10.63 13.10
N VAL A 124 5.83 10.79 11.92
CA VAL A 124 5.98 9.71 10.93
C VAL A 124 6.82 8.57 11.49
N ALA A 125 7.97 8.87 12.08
CA ALA A 125 8.83 7.87 12.72
C ALA A 125 8.07 7.08 13.80
N LYS A 126 7.37 7.76 14.71
CA LYS A 126 6.57 7.09 15.74
C LYS A 126 5.50 6.17 15.15
N ARG A 127 4.85 6.58 14.05
CA ARG A 127 3.83 5.76 13.37
C ARG A 127 4.44 4.53 12.70
N LEU A 128 5.57 4.69 12.02
CA LEU A 128 6.30 3.59 11.39
C LEU A 128 6.73 2.54 12.42
N PHE A 129 7.49 2.95 13.43
CA PHE A 129 7.99 2.07 14.49
C PHE A 129 6.94 1.64 15.53
N SER A 130 5.68 1.98 15.36
CA SER A 130 4.54 1.42 16.10
C SER A 130 3.75 0.43 15.24
N SER A 131 4.21 0.13 14.04
CA SER A 131 3.58 -0.77 13.07
C SER A 131 4.36 -2.08 13.01
N LEU A 132 3.85 -3.14 13.64
CA LEU A 132 4.47 -4.47 13.60
C LEU A 132 4.78 -4.97 12.18
N PRO A 133 3.92 -4.79 11.16
CA PRO A 133 4.28 -5.15 9.80
C PRO A 133 5.53 -4.39 9.30
N PHE A 134 5.64 -3.10 9.59
CA PHE A 134 6.81 -2.31 9.19
C PHE A 134 8.07 -2.77 9.91
N ASP A 135 7.99 -3.03 11.22
CA ASP A 135 9.11 -3.58 11.99
C ASP A 135 9.54 -4.95 11.45
N THR A 136 8.58 -5.77 11.01
CA THR A 136 8.86 -7.05 10.36
C THR A 136 9.56 -6.86 9.01
N TYR A 137 9.16 -5.86 8.21
CA TYR A 137 9.87 -5.53 6.96
C TYR A 137 11.32 -5.10 7.23
N LEU A 138 11.54 -4.26 8.25
CA LEU A 138 12.90 -3.87 8.64
C LEU A 138 13.74 -5.08 9.11
N LEU A 139 13.13 -5.97 9.90
CA LEU A 139 13.79 -7.19 10.33
C LEU A 139 14.23 -8.03 9.12
N ILE A 140 13.34 -8.24 8.13
CA ILE A 140 13.67 -8.97 6.91
C ILE A 140 14.83 -8.29 6.16
N ILE A 141 14.79 -6.97 6.00
CA ILE A 141 15.84 -6.21 5.32
C ILE A 141 17.18 -6.42 6.02
N VAL A 142 17.22 -6.31 7.35
CA VAL A 142 18.43 -6.52 8.15
C VAL A 142 18.96 -7.94 8.01
N LEU A 143 18.10 -8.96 8.13
CA LEU A 143 18.46 -10.36 7.98
C LEU A 143 18.97 -10.65 6.57
N SER A 144 18.33 -10.09 5.54
CA SER A 144 18.73 -10.22 4.14
C SER A 144 20.14 -9.66 3.88
N VAL A 145 20.40 -8.45 4.37
CA VAL A 145 21.71 -7.80 4.24
C VAL A 145 22.79 -8.56 5.02
N ALA A 146 22.44 -9.11 6.17
CA ALA A 146 23.35 -9.92 6.99
C ALA A 146 23.57 -11.34 6.44
N GLY A 147 22.84 -11.76 5.40
CA GLY A 147 22.90 -13.13 4.87
C GLY A 147 22.36 -14.20 5.84
N VAL A 148 21.56 -13.80 6.83
CA VAL A 148 21.00 -14.68 7.85
C VAL A 148 19.67 -15.27 7.37
N ARG A 149 19.55 -16.59 7.40
CA ARG A 149 18.30 -17.31 7.12
C ARG A 149 17.51 -17.53 8.41
N LEU A 150 16.18 -17.50 8.30
CA LEU A 150 15.32 -17.86 9.41
C LEU A 150 15.41 -19.37 9.68
N PRO A 151 15.37 -19.80 10.98
CA PRO A 151 15.27 -21.20 11.35
C PRO A 151 14.03 -21.85 10.71
N ALA A 152 14.18 -23.09 10.20
CA ALA A 152 13.09 -23.80 9.55
C ALA A 152 11.88 -24.01 10.47
N GLU A 153 12.13 -24.23 11.76
CA GLU A 153 11.10 -24.37 12.79
C GLU A 153 10.25 -23.12 12.95
N LEU A 154 10.88 -21.93 12.87
CA LEU A 154 10.16 -20.65 12.92
C LEU A 154 9.30 -20.46 11.69
N VAL A 155 9.83 -20.79 10.50
CA VAL A 155 9.09 -20.70 9.24
C VAL A 155 7.87 -21.63 9.27
N ALA A 156 8.05 -22.88 9.71
CA ALA A 156 6.97 -23.85 9.86
C ALA A 156 5.92 -23.40 10.89
N PHE A 157 6.35 -22.82 12.02
CA PHE A 157 5.43 -22.29 13.03
C PHE A 157 4.58 -21.13 12.51
N THR A 158 5.14 -20.29 11.65
CA THR A 158 4.39 -19.15 11.08
C THR A 158 3.44 -19.53 9.96
N GLU A 159 3.61 -20.68 9.31
CA GLU A 159 2.85 -21.11 8.13
C GLU A 159 1.32 -21.11 8.32
N PRO A 160 0.74 -21.79 9.35
CA PRO A 160 -0.72 -21.82 9.51
C PRO A 160 -1.32 -20.43 9.76
N ILE A 161 -0.57 -19.55 10.45
CA ILE A 161 -0.99 -18.16 10.71
C ILE A 161 -0.87 -17.32 9.42
N ALA A 162 0.19 -17.54 8.65
CA ALA A 162 0.42 -16.90 7.35
C ALA A 162 -0.69 -17.23 6.34
N ASN A 163 -1.08 -18.51 6.28
CA ASN A 163 -2.16 -18.99 5.40
C ASN A 163 -3.51 -18.37 5.75
N ALA A 164 -3.78 -18.11 7.04
CA ALA A 164 -4.99 -17.42 7.47
C ALA A 164 -5.01 -15.94 7.08
N ASN A 165 -3.85 -15.32 6.81
CA ASN A 165 -3.75 -13.88 6.52
C ASN A 165 -4.55 -13.49 5.28
N SER A 166 -4.46 -14.25 4.20
CA SER A 166 -5.12 -13.93 2.93
C SER A 166 -6.64 -13.81 3.11
N PHE A 167 -7.26 -14.78 3.77
CA PHE A 167 -8.70 -14.73 4.07
C PHE A 167 -9.05 -13.58 5.01
N LEU A 168 -8.34 -13.44 6.13
CA LEU A 168 -8.64 -12.43 7.16
C LEU A 168 -8.43 -11.01 6.64
N ALA A 169 -7.41 -10.77 5.82
CA ALA A 169 -7.14 -9.48 5.21
C ALA A 169 -8.23 -9.09 4.21
N MET A 170 -8.63 -10.00 3.31
CA MET A 170 -9.70 -9.74 2.35
C MET A 170 -11.06 -9.57 3.04
N PHE A 171 -11.36 -10.38 4.04
CA PHE A 171 -12.59 -10.25 4.82
C PHE A 171 -12.63 -8.90 5.57
N MET A 172 -11.50 -8.48 6.17
CA MET A 172 -11.38 -7.18 6.81
C MET A 172 -11.64 -6.04 5.81
N LEU A 173 -11.06 -6.10 4.61
CA LEU A 173 -11.29 -5.10 3.58
C LEU A 173 -12.76 -5.03 3.18
N GLY A 174 -13.44 -6.17 3.03
CA GLY A 174 -14.87 -6.22 2.77
C GLY A 174 -15.70 -5.54 3.87
N LEU A 175 -15.37 -5.77 5.13
CA LEU A 175 -16.04 -5.13 6.27
C LEU A 175 -15.80 -3.61 6.34
N MET A 176 -14.67 -3.12 5.82
CA MET A 176 -14.35 -1.69 5.79
C MET A 176 -15.02 -0.94 4.63
N MET A 177 -15.64 -1.65 3.68
CA MET A 177 -16.30 -1.02 2.54
C MET A 177 -17.55 -0.27 2.99
N SER A 178 -17.70 1.00 2.56
CA SER A 178 -18.86 1.84 2.82
C SER A 178 -19.43 2.32 1.50
N PHE A 179 -20.76 2.10 1.29
CA PHE A 179 -21.43 2.42 0.03
C PHE A 179 -22.43 3.60 0.15
N SER A 180 -22.37 4.34 1.25
CA SER A 180 -23.28 5.47 1.48
C SER A 180 -22.66 6.79 1.02
N VAL A 181 -23.07 7.27 -0.17
CA VAL A 181 -22.65 8.58 -0.71
C VAL A 181 -23.79 9.27 -1.46
N SER A 182 -23.92 10.58 -1.27
CA SER A 182 -24.88 11.39 -2.03
C SER A 182 -24.42 11.61 -3.48
N ARG A 183 -25.40 11.78 -4.41
CA ARG A 183 -25.10 12.03 -5.84
C ARG A 183 -24.16 13.22 -6.09
N GLU A 184 -24.28 14.28 -5.31
CA GLU A 184 -23.47 15.50 -5.44
C GLU A 184 -21.98 15.24 -5.17
N ARG A 185 -21.64 14.25 -4.34
CA ARG A 185 -20.27 13.89 -3.97
C ARG A 185 -19.65 12.88 -4.92
N MET A 186 -20.46 12.23 -5.76
CA MET A 186 -19.99 11.20 -6.69
C MET A 186 -18.94 11.73 -7.68
N ALA A 187 -19.09 12.97 -8.13
CA ALA A 187 -18.12 13.59 -9.05
C ALA A 187 -16.71 13.72 -8.45
N LYS A 188 -16.59 13.96 -7.14
CA LYS A 188 -15.29 14.01 -6.44
C LYS A 188 -14.65 12.62 -6.38
N VAL A 189 -15.46 11.62 -6.08
CA VAL A 189 -15.01 10.22 -6.04
C VAL A 189 -14.58 9.77 -7.44
N ALA A 190 -15.38 10.03 -8.47
CA ALA A 190 -15.04 9.67 -9.85
C ALA A 190 -13.72 10.31 -10.30
N ARG A 191 -13.50 11.58 -9.96
CA ARG A 191 -12.22 12.27 -10.24
C ARG A 191 -11.04 11.61 -9.51
N LEU A 192 -11.20 11.25 -8.23
CA LEU A 192 -10.15 10.57 -7.48
C LEU A 192 -9.84 9.20 -8.07
N VAL A 193 -10.86 8.40 -8.36
CA VAL A 193 -10.71 7.06 -8.95
C VAL A 193 -10.07 7.16 -10.33
N GLY A 194 -10.52 8.10 -11.17
CA GLY A 194 -9.92 8.38 -12.47
C GLY A 194 -8.46 8.82 -12.37
N LEU A 195 -8.13 9.67 -11.40
CA LEU A 195 -6.75 10.10 -11.14
C LEU A 195 -5.86 8.91 -10.74
N ARG A 196 -6.34 8.05 -9.83
CA ARG A 196 -5.60 6.84 -9.45
C ARG A 196 -5.40 5.89 -10.64
N ALA A 197 -6.45 5.66 -11.44
CA ALA A 197 -6.34 4.84 -12.65
C ALA A 197 -5.30 5.43 -13.62
N ALA A 198 -5.31 6.74 -13.84
CA ALA A 198 -4.30 7.41 -14.66
C ALA A 198 -2.87 7.22 -14.12
N PHE A 199 -2.67 7.33 -12.79
CA PHE A 199 -1.37 7.03 -12.17
C PHE A 199 -0.99 5.58 -12.38
N SER A 200 -1.89 4.64 -12.15
CA SER A 200 -1.61 3.22 -12.36
C SER A 200 -1.19 2.92 -13.80
N VAL A 201 -1.85 3.53 -14.79
CA VAL A 201 -1.45 3.41 -16.21
C VAL A 201 -0.05 3.96 -16.44
N VAL A 202 0.23 5.19 -15.98
CA VAL A 202 1.56 5.82 -16.15
C VAL A 202 2.64 4.99 -15.46
N LEU A 203 2.41 4.53 -14.23
CA LEU A 203 3.37 3.71 -13.50
C LEU A 203 3.56 2.34 -14.17
N THR A 204 2.50 1.74 -14.71
CA THR A 204 2.62 0.51 -15.52
C THR A 204 3.49 0.76 -16.76
N CYS A 205 3.29 1.86 -17.49
CA CYS A 205 4.16 2.22 -18.61
C CYS A 205 5.63 2.37 -18.16
N ILE A 206 5.89 3.02 -17.04
CA ILE A 206 7.25 3.13 -16.49
C ILE A 206 7.83 1.75 -16.17
N VAL A 207 7.05 0.86 -15.54
CA VAL A 207 7.47 -0.51 -15.23
C VAL A 207 7.87 -1.28 -16.49
N TRP A 208 7.05 -1.21 -17.54
CA TRP A 208 7.26 -2.00 -18.74
C TRP A 208 8.31 -1.42 -19.70
N LEU A 209 8.46 -0.10 -19.74
CA LEU A 209 9.33 0.58 -20.70
C LEU A 209 10.68 0.99 -20.12
N ALA A 210 10.77 1.25 -18.81
CA ALA A 210 11.94 1.84 -18.21
C ALA A 210 12.67 0.94 -17.20
N LEU A 211 11.99 -0.02 -16.55
CA LEU A 211 12.62 -0.86 -15.54
C LEU A 211 13.31 -2.08 -16.17
N PRO A 212 14.61 -2.29 -15.90
CA PRO A 212 15.38 -3.44 -16.39
C PRO A 212 15.15 -4.69 -15.53
N VAL A 213 13.90 -5.16 -15.46
CA VAL A 213 13.49 -6.33 -14.68
C VAL A 213 12.80 -7.35 -15.60
N ASP A 214 12.73 -8.62 -15.15
CA ASP A 214 12.08 -9.68 -15.90
C ASP A 214 10.54 -9.50 -15.96
N ASN A 215 9.89 -10.29 -16.80
CA ASN A 215 8.45 -10.17 -17.03
C ASN A 215 7.61 -10.53 -15.80
N VAL A 216 8.08 -11.46 -14.95
CA VAL A 216 7.36 -11.84 -13.71
C VAL A 216 7.39 -10.68 -12.72
N MET A 217 8.55 -10.02 -12.56
CA MET A 217 8.67 -8.82 -11.73
C MET A 217 7.84 -7.66 -12.30
N ARG A 218 7.78 -7.50 -13.64
CA ARG A 218 6.90 -6.49 -14.28
C ARG A 218 5.43 -6.75 -14.00
N ALA A 219 4.99 -8.01 -14.10
CA ALA A 219 3.62 -8.39 -13.77
C ALA A 219 3.31 -8.12 -12.29
N LEU A 220 4.23 -8.48 -11.38
CA LEU A 220 4.12 -8.15 -9.96
C LEU A 220 3.97 -6.63 -9.76
N LEU A 221 4.91 -5.83 -10.24
CA LEU A 221 4.89 -4.37 -10.05
C LEU A 221 3.63 -3.75 -10.65
N THR A 222 3.13 -4.29 -11.76
CA THR A 222 1.84 -3.88 -12.34
C THR A 222 0.70 -4.15 -11.37
N LEU A 223 0.64 -5.32 -10.73
CA LEU A 223 -0.35 -5.63 -9.69
C LEU A 223 -0.24 -4.65 -8.51
N LEU A 224 0.98 -4.34 -8.06
CA LEU A 224 1.20 -3.44 -6.93
C LEU A 224 0.70 -2.02 -7.21
N VAL A 225 0.97 -1.46 -8.40
CA VAL A 225 0.53 -0.09 -8.76
C VAL A 225 -0.97 0.01 -9.08
N TRP A 226 -1.65 -1.10 -9.37
CA TRP A 226 -3.11 -1.17 -9.49
C TRP A 226 -3.82 -1.48 -8.17
N SER A 227 -3.07 -1.66 -7.09
CA SER A 227 -3.66 -1.89 -5.77
C SER A 227 -4.47 -0.68 -5.28
N PRO A 228 -5.52 -0.91 -4.46
CA PRO A 228 -6.41 0.14 -3.99
C PRO A 228 -5.69 1.19 -3.14
N ALA A 229 -6.42 2.26 -2.83
CA ALA A 229 -5.98 3.27 -1.89
C ALA A 229 -5.73 2.67 -0.51
N SER A 230 -4.91 3.34 0.30
CA SER A 230 -4.65 2.92 1.67
C SER A 230 -5.90 2.76 2.51
N ALA A 231 -5.94 1.72 3.32
CA ALA A 231 -6.95 1.56 4.36
C ALA A 231 -6.91 2.69 5.42
N LEU A 232 -5.79 3.40 5.56
CA LEU A 232 -5.64 4.52 6.50
C LEU A 232 -6.08 5.87 5.92
N ALA A 233 -6.26 5.98 4.60
CA ALA A 233 -6.60 7.23 3.94
C ALA A 233 -7.91 7.87 4.43
N PRO A 234 -9.01 7.11 4.69
CA PRO A 234 -10.22 7.69 5.26
C PRO A 234 -10.01 8.29 6.65
N MET A 235 -9.24 7.62 7.50
CA MET A 235 -8.91 8.10 8.85
C MET A 235 -8.12 9.42 8.77
N TYR A 236 -7.08 9.49 7.94
CA TYR A 236 -6.31 10.71 7.76
C TYR A 236 -7.11 11.84 7.13
N THR A 237 -8.03 11.52 6.23
CA THR A 237 -8.96 12.51 5.66
C THR A 237 -9.83 13.12 6.76
N GLN A 238 -10.40 12.30 7.63
CA GLN A 238 -11.19 12.75 8.77
C GLN A 238 -10.36 13.59 9.76
N MET A 239 -9.15 13.15 10.09
CA MET A 239 -8.22 13.88 10.97
C MET A 239 -7.81 15.24 10.38
N SER A 240 -7.82 15.39 9.05
CA SER A 240 -7.56 16.66 8.34
C SER A 240 -8.79 17.55 8.25
N GLY A 241 -9.91 17.20 8.90
CA GLY A 241 -11.18 17.94 8.82
C GLY A 241 -11.94 17.72 7.51
N GLY A 242 -11.57 16.69 6.73
CA GLY A 242 -12.27 16.30 5.51
C GLY A 242 -13.36 15.23 5.77
N ASP A 243 -14.00 14.79 4.70
CA ASP A 243 -15.05 13.79 4.74
C ASP A 243 -14.49 12.37 4.70
N GLY A 244 -14.30 11.77 5.89
CA GLY A 244 -13.82 10.38 6.03
C GLY A 244 -14.78 9.35 5.43
N GLY A 245 -16.10 9.61 5.45
CA GLY A 245 -17.10 8.73 4.83
C GLY A 245 -16.97 8.70 3.31
N LEU A 246 -16.77 9.88 2.69
CA LEU A 246 -16.50 9.99 1.26
C LEU A 246 -15.20 9.26 0.87
N ALA A 247 -14.15 9.40 1.68
CA ALA A 247 -12.88 8.71 1.48
C ALA A 247 -13.03 7.18 1.63
N GLY A 248 -13.84 6.72 2.58
CA GLY A 248 -14.17 5.30 2.75
C GLY A 248 -14.91 4.71 1.55
N PHE A 249 -15.89 5.45 1.00
CA PHE A 249 -16.57 5.05 -0.22
C PHE A 249 -15.62 5.00 -1.44
N ALA A 250 -14.78 6.03 -1.60
CA ALA A 250 -13.78 6.05 -2.67
C ALA A 250 -12.79 4.87 -2.54
N ASN A 251 -12.38 4.55 -1.31
CA ASN A 251 -11.55 3.38 -1.04
C ASN A 251 -12.24 2.07 -1.45
N ALA A 252 -13.54 1.90 -1.10
CA ALA A 252 -14.33 0.75 -1.52
C ALA A 252 -14.35 0.57 -3.04
N LEU A 253 -14.54 1.65 -3.80
CA LEU A 253 -14.48 1.59 -5.28
C LEU A 253 -13.08 1.22 -5.79
N THR A 254 -12.02 1.74 -5.17
CA THR A 254 -10.64 1.36 -5.55
C THR A 254 -10.34 -0.11 -5.23
N ILE A 255 -10.94 -0.69 -4.18
CA ILE A 255 -10.83 -2.13 -3.88
C ILE A 255 -11.49 -2.95 -4.99
N ILE A 256 -12.70 -2.59 -5.42
CA ILE A 256 -13.40 -3.30 -6.51
C ILE A 256 -12.56 -3.24 -7.80
N LEU A 257 -12.06 -2.07 -8.17
CA LEU A 257 -11.21 -1.90 -9.35
C LEU A 257 -9.89 -2.66 -9.21
N GLY A 258 -9.31 -2.68 -8.02
CA GLY A 258 -8.10 -3.45 -7.72
C GLY A 258 -8.31 -4.94 -7.88
N VAL A 259 -9.45 -5.50 -7.44
CA VAL A 259 -9.79 -6.92 -7.65
C VAL A 259 -9.90 -7.23 -9.15
N ILE A 260 -10.59 -6.38 -9.91
CA ILE A 260 -10.71 -6.56 -11.36
C ILE A 260 -9.33 -6.52 -12.01
N ALA A 261 -8.51 -5.52 -11.68
CA ALA A 261 -7.15 -5.39 -12.22
C ALA A 261 -6.27 -6.58 -11.84
N ALA A 262 -6.26 -7.01 -10.58
CA ALA A 262 -5.48 -8.15 -10.11
C ALA A 262 -5.89 -9.45 -10.85
N THR A 263 -7.20 -9.66 -11.06
CA THR A 263 -7.71 -10.81 -11.81
C THR A 263 -7.27 -10.76 -13.27
N LEU A 264 -7.36 -9.61 -13.94
CA LEU A 264 -6.91 -9.45 -15.31
C LEU A 264 -5.40 -9.67 -15.45
N ILE A 265 -4.60 -9.15 -14.54
CA ILE A 265 -3.15 -9.33 -14.52
C ILE A 265 -2.81 -10.81 -14.32
N ALA A 266 -3.49 -11.50 -13.40
CA ALA A 266 -3.31 -12.92 -13.18
C ALA A 266 -3.62 -13.77 -14.43
N LEU A 267 -4.64 -13.39 -15.19
CA LEU A 267 -5.05 -14.13 -16.40
C LEU A 267 -4.21 -13.83 -17.65
N THR A 268 -3.54 -12.66 -17.69
CA THR A 268 -2.87 -12.19 -18.92
C THR A 268 -1.35 -12.10 -18.84
N LEU A 269 -0.80 -11.92 -17.64
CA LEU A 269 0.62 -11.63 -17.45
C LEU A 269 1.34 -12.68 -16.59
N VAL A 270 0.62 -13.56 -15.90
CA VAL A 270 1.14 -14.65 -15.08
C VAL A 270 0.72 -15.99 -15.67
#